data_396675577307973433505a57f578d218
#
_entry.id   396675577307973433505a57f578d218
#
_cell.length_a   1.000
_cell.length_b   1.000
_cell.length_c   1.000
_cell.angle_alpha   90.00
_cell.angle_beta   90.00
_cell.angle_gamma   90.00
#
_symmetry.space_group_name_H-M   'P 1'
#
loop_
_entity.id
_entity.type
_entity.pdbx_description
1 polymer ?
#
loop_
_entity_poly.entity_id
_entity_poly.type
_entity_poly.pdbx_seq_one_letter_code
_entity_poly.pdbx_strand_id
1 'polypeptide(L)'
;PLVAGRGVEMLRQAGITVDVGLLQKEAWQMNAGFMTRMTENRPWVRAKVAMSLDGFTALTNGESQWITGPEAREDGRRYRCEAGAILTGVGTVLADNPSLTARVDGKLQSRQPLKVLVDSHLRVNPENHFFDEGQTLVVCAKEDLEKSQRLREKGAKILSLSGENGRVDLQALLKELARREVNEVHVEAGATLTGEMVRLGLVDELLCYIAP
;
A
#
# COMPACT_ATOMS: atom_id res chain seq x y z
N PRO A 1 -9.13 -19.68 8.08
CA PRO A 1 -7.94 -20.37 7.57
C PRO A 1 -8.17 -21.85 7.35
N LEU A 2 -7.59 -22.44 6.29
CA LEU A 2 -7.77 -23.85 5.95
C LEU A 2 -7.31 -24.81 7.06
N VAL A 3 -6.34 -24.42 7.88
CA VAL A 3 -5.80 -25.26 8.97
C VAL A 3 -6.56 -25.09 10.27
N ALA A 4 -6.96 -23.89 10.63
CA ALA A 4 -7.90 -23.52 11.72
C ALA A 4 -7.81 -24.37 13.00
N GLY A 5 -6.58 -24.63 13.49
CA GLY A 5 -6.38 -25.41 14.72
C GLY A 5 -6.31 -26.93 14.55
N ARG A 6 -6.57 -27.49 13.37
CA ARG A 6 -6.55 -28.95 13.14
C ARG A 6 -5.23 -29.62 13.54
N GLY A 7 -4.07 -28.95 13.35
CA GLY A 7 -2.78 -29.47 13.78
C GLY A 7 -2.69 -29.65 15.30
N VAL A 8 -3.19 -28.69 16.06
CA VAL A 8 -3.27 -28.78 17.53
C VAL A 8 -4.17 -29.93 17.95
N GLU A 9 -5.31 -30.08 17.30
CA GLU A 9 -6.25 -31.16 17.57
C GLU A 9 -5.64 -32.55 17.31
N MET A 10 -4.97 -32.73 16.17
CA MET A 10 -4.27 -33.97 15.82
C MET A 10 -3.19 -34.34 16.87
N LEU A 11 -2.41 -33.36 17.34
CA LEU A 11 -1.41 -33.60 18.36
C LEU A 11 -2.03 -34.02 19.69
N ARG A 12 -3.13 -33.37 20.11
CA ARG A 12 -3.86 -33.72 21.34
C ARG A 12 -4.47 -35.11 21.25
N GLN A 13 -5.04 -35.49 20.10
CA GLN A 13 -5.55 -36.83 19.86
C GLN A 13 -4.47 -37.93 19.91
N ALA A 14 -3.24 -37.57 19.55
CA ALA A 14 -2.07 -38.43 19.69
C ALA A 14 -1.51 -38.48 21.13
N GLY A 15 -2.17 -37.89 22.12
CA GLY A 15 -1.75 -37.88 23.53
C GLY A 15 -0.66 -36.84 23.83
N ILE A 16 -0.36 -35.92 22.93
CA ILE A 16 0.66 -34.88 23.15
C ILE A 16 0.01 -33.68 23.82
N THR A 17 0.58 -33.23 24.94
CA THR A 17 0.17 -31.98 25.57
C THR A 17 0.57 -30.78 24.70
N VAL A 18 -0.40 -29.93 24.37
CA VAL A 18 -0.20 -28.76 23.51
C VAL A 18 -0.75 -27.52 24.19
N ASP A 19 0.14 -26.60 24.52
CA ASP A 19 -0.19 -25.27 25.02
C ASP A 19 -0.22 -24.29 23.87
N VAL A 20 -1.23 -23.42 23.86
CA VAL A 20 -1.45 -22.41 22.81
C VAL A 20 -1.52 -21.04 23.46
N GLY A 21 -0.95 -20.02 22.81
CA GLY A 21 -1.04 -18.62 23.25
C GLY A 21 0.22 -18.08 23.91
N LEU A 22 1.27 -18.91 24.12
CA LEU A 22 2.56 -18.42 24.57
C LEU A 22 3.12 -17.40 23.56
N LEU A 23 3.52 -16.20 24.04
CA LEU A 23 4.01 -15.08 23.21
C LEU A 23 3.05 -14.70 22.08
N GLN A 24 1.74 -14.82 22.31
CA GLN A 24 0.71 -14.55 21.28
C GLN A 24 0.78 -13.13 20.74
N LYS A 25 1.05 -12.15 21.60
CA LYS A 25 1.14 -10.73 21.21
C LYS A 25 2.35 -10.49 20.29
N GLU A 26 3.49 -11.01 20.66
CA GLU A 26 4.73 -10.89 19.89
C GLU A 26 4.62 -11.63 18.54
N ALA A 27 4.05 -12.83 18.55
CA ALA A 27 3.78 -13.59 17.32
C ALA A 27 2.82 -12.86 16.41
N TRP A 28 1.79 -12.19 16.96
CA TRP A 28 0.87 -11.37 16.19
C TRP A 28 1.57 -10.18 15.55
N GLN A 29 2.40 -9.46 16.31
CA GLN A 29 3.16 -8.30 15.80
C GLN A 29 4.12 -8.68 14.66
N MET A 30 4.80 -9.82 14.78
CA MET A 30 5.69 -10.33 13.72
C MET A 30 4.94 -10.72 12.45
N ASN A 31 3.64 -10.99 12.52
CA ASN A 31 2.81 -11.45 11.42
C ASN A 31 1.60 -10.54 11.19
N ALA A 32 1.67 -9.28 11.60
CA ALA A 32 0.53 -8.36 11.60
C ALA A 32 -0.23 -8.32 10.28
N GLY A 33 0.48 -8.23 9.15
CA GLY A 33 -0.13 -8.22 7.83
C GLY A 33 -0.91 -9.50 7.50
N PHE A 34 -0.32 -10.67 7.77
CA PHE A 34 -1.01 -11.95 7.57
C PHE A 34 -2.22 -12.09 8.50
N MET A 35 -2.05 -11.74 9.77
CA MET A 35 -3.11 -11.84 10.77
C MET A 35 -4.29 -10.94 10.41
N THR A 36 -4.04 -9.66 10.09
CA THR A 36 -5.06 -8.70 9.68
C THR A 36 -5.81 -9.20 8.42
N ARG A 37 -5.08 -9.70 7.42
CA ARG A 37 -5.72 -10.26 6.24
C ARG A 37 -6.64 -11.44 6.55
N MET A 38 -6.25 -12.33 7.47
CA MET A 38 -7.03 -13.50 7.83
C MET A 38 -8.23 -13.18 8.74
N THR A 39 -8.12 -12.18 9.60
CA THR A 39 -9.17 -11.85 10.59
C THR A 39 -10.10 -10.75 10.12
N GLU A 40 -9.59 -9.76 9.35
CA GLU A 40 -10.33 -8.56 8.95
C GLU A 40 -10.62 -8.51 7.44
N ASN A 41 -10.09 -9.47 6.67
CA ASN A 41 -10.24 -9.52 5.20
C ASN A 41 -9.75 -8.23 4.50
N ARG A 42 -8.70 -7.63 5.05
CA ARG A 42 -7.96 -6.50 4.48
C ARG A 42 -6.46 -6.61 4.80
N PRO A 43 -5.56 -6.03 4.02
CA PRO A 43 -4.15 -5.96 4.38
C PRO A 43 -3.93 -5.02 5.58
N TRP A 44 -2.79 -5.19 6.26
CA TRP A 44 -2.22 -4.18 7.16
C TRP A 44 -1.77 -2.96 6.34
N VAL A 45 -2.15 -1.78 6.78
CA VAL A 45 -1.88 -0.54 6.06
C VAL A 45 -0.90 0.32 6.83
N ARG A 46 0.30 0.50 6.28
CA ARG A 46 1.33 1.43 6.77
C ARG A 46 1.32 2.68 5.90
N ALA A 47 0.97 3.84 6.47
CA ALA A 47 1.03 5.11 5.77
C ALA A 47 2.32 5.86 6.11
N LYS A 48 3.11 6.19 5.08
CA LYS A 48 4.35 6.96 5.23
C LYS A 48 4.08 8.44 5.01
N VAL A 49 4.53 9.26 5.94
CA VAL A 49 4.48 10.72 5.84
C VAL A 49 5.88 11.28 6.08
N ALA A 50 6.31 12.24 5.24
CA ALA A 50 7.46 13.07 5.50
C ALA A 50 6.98 14.50 5.76
N MET A 51 7.38 15.08 6.88
CA MET A 51 6.92 16.40 7.29
C MET A 51 8.02 17.17 8.05
N SER A 52 7.92 18.49 8.09
CA SER A 52 8.67 19.33 9.01
C SER A 52 8.16 19.16 10.45
N LEU A 53 8.94 19.64 11.42
CA LEU A 53 8.58 19.55 12.85
C LEU A 53 7.23 20.22 13.17
N ASP A 54 6.87 21.26 12.42
CA ASP A 54 5.59 21.96 12.51
C ASP A 54 4.45 21.33 11.68
N GLY A 55 4.71 20.13 11.08
CA GLY A 55 3.70 19.30 10.44
C GLY A 55 3.41 19.58 8.97
N PHE A 56 4.20 20.43 8.30
CA PHE A 56 4.02 20.69 6.86
C PHE A 56 4.64 19.58 6.00
N THR A 57 3.91 19.16 4.97
CA THR A 57 4.34 18.16 3.98
C THR A 57 4.74 18.78 2.63
N ALA A 58 4.59 20.10 2.50
CA ALA A 58 5.01 20.89 1.33
C ALA A 58 5.08 22.37 1.73
N LEU A 59 5.82 23.15 0.95
CA LEU A 59 5.80 24.62 1.03
C LEU A 59 4.47 25.17 0.48
N THR A 60 4.20 26.45 0.71
CA THR A 60 2.98 27.14 0.22
C THR A 60 2.87 27.17 -1.31
N ASN A 61 4.00 27.06 -2.02
CA ASN A 61 4.05 26.94 -3.48
C ASN A 61 3.86 25.51 -3.99
N GLY A 62 3.67 24.51 -3.07
CA GLY A 62 3.50 23.10 -3.40
C GLY A 62 4.81 22.30 -3.51
N GLU A 63 5.98 22.94 -3.37
CA GLU A 63 7.28 22.27 -3.40
C GLU A 63 7.44 21.37 -2.16
N SER A 64 7.75 20.07 -2.37
CA SER A 64 7.85 19.05 -1.31
C SER A 64 9.19 18.29 -1.32
N GLN A 65 10.10 18.64 -2.22
CA GLN A 65 11.40 17.96 -2.39
C GLN A 65 12.55 18.87 -1.99
N TRP A 66 13.42 18.52 -1.01
CA TRP A 66 13.37 17.32 -0.17
C TRP A 66 13.16 17.74 1.29
N ILE A 67 12.07 17.28 1.92
CA ILE A 67 11.79 17.62 3.32
C ILE A 67 12.78 16.90 4.25
N THR A 68 13.07 15.63 3.96
CA THR A 68 13.92 14.77 4.81
C THR A 68 15.24 14.41 4.13
N GLY A 69 16.26 14.06 4.94
CA GLY A 69 17.60 13.71 4.48
C GLY A 69 17.66 12.39 3.68
N PRO A 70 18.81 12.07 3.07
CA PRO A 70 18.99 10.88 2.26
C PRO A 70 18.78 9.57 3.05
N GLU A 71 19.19 9.53 4.31
CA GLU A 71 19.06 8.37 5.19
C GLU A 71 17.58 8.04 5.44
N ALA A 72 16.76 9.03 5.75
CA ALA A 72 15.32 8.86 5.95
C ALA A 72 14.63 8.40 4.65
N ARG A 73 15.08 8.90 3.50
CA ARG A 73 14.56 8.44 2.20
C ARG A 73 14.96 7.01 1.89
N GLU A 74 16.19 6.60 2.25
CA GLU A 74 16.64 5.21 2.06
C GLU A 74 15.89 4.26 2.97
N ASP A 75 15.69 4.62 4.24
CA ASP A 75 14.87 3.85 5.16
C ASP A 75 13.43 3.68 4.64
N GLY A 76 12.80 4.75 4.14
CA GLY A 76 11.48 4.67 3.50
C GLY A 76 11.43 3.73 2.30
N ARG A 77 12.52 3.62 1.52
CA ARG A 77 12.60 2.66 0.40
C ARG A 77 12.66 1.20 0.86
N ARG A 78 13.23 0.91 2.04
CA ARG A 78 13.26 -0.45 2.59
C ARG A 78 11.86 -0.99 2.78
N TYR A 79 10.92 -0.18 3.28
CA TYR A 79 9.52 -0.58 3.43
C TYR A 79 8.83 -0.97 2.13
N ARG A 80 9.28 -0.43 0.98
CA ARG A 80 8.79 -0.89 -0.33
C ARG A 80 9.19 -2.33 -0.63
N CYS A 81 10.37 -2.77 -0.17
CA CYS A 81 10.85 -4.14 -0.38
C CYS A 81 10.05 -5.16 0.44
N GLU A 82 9.55 -4.76 1.60
CA GLU A 82 8.78 -5.60 2.53
C GLU A 82 7.31 -5.70 2.11
N ALA A 83 6.75 -4.63 1.58
CA ALA A 83 5.35 -4.53 1.21
C ALA A 83 4.93 -5.50 0.11
N GLY A 84 3.69 -5.99 0.19
CA GLY A 84 3.03 -6.71 -0.90
C GLY A 84 2.50 -5.77 -1.98
N ALA A 85 2.10 -4.55 -1.59
CA ALA A 85 1.69 -3.50 -2.51
C ALA A 85 2.12 -2.12 -2.04
N ILE A 86 2.38 -1.21 -3.00
CA ILE A 86 2.56 0.22 -2.76
C ILE A 86 1.32 0.93 -3.29
N LEU A 87 0.67 1.71 -2.44
CA LEU A 87 -0.52 2.49 -2.79
C LEU A 87 -0.16 3.97 -2.91
N THR A 88 -0.55 4.57 -4.03
CA THR A 88 -0.40 6.01 -4.25
C THR A 88 -1.64 6.64 -4.87
N GLY A 89 -1.72 7.96 -4.82
CA GLY A 89 -2.78 8.73 -5.47
C GLY A 89 -2.29 9.40 -6.75
N VAL A 90 -3.20 9.66 -7.69
CA VAL A 90 -2.86 10.30 -8.96
C VAL A 90 -2.21 11.67 -8.79
N GLY A 91 -2.53 12.42 -7.72
CA GLY A 91 -1.87 13.70 -7.43
C GLY A 91 -0.37 13.56 -7.28
N THR A 92 0.12 12.54 -6.57
CA THR A 92 1.55 12.25 -6.42
C THR A 92 2.18 11.87 -7.76
N VAL A 93 1.51 11.02 -8.55
CA VAL A 93 2.04 10.61 -9.86
C VAL A 93 2.14 11.78 -10.83
N LEU A 94 1.17 12.69 -10.83
CA LEU A 94 1.18 13.87 -11.68
C LEU A 94 2.22 14.92 -11.27
N ALA A 95 2.46 15.06 -9.95
CA ALA A 95 3.42 16.03 -9.43
C ALA A 95 4.86 15.55 -9.56
N ASP A 96 5.14 14.29 -9.18
CA ASP A 96 6.50 13.79 -8.96
C ASP A 96 6.98 12.82 -10.05
N ASN A 97 6.08 12.31 -10.90
CA ASN A 97 6.35 11.25 -11.89
C ASN A 97 7.20 10.09 -11.32
N PRO A 98 6.83 9.49 -10.18
CA PRO A 98 7.65 8.55 -9.45
C PRO A 98 7.56 7.15 -10.06
N SER A 99 8.65 6.39 -10.05
CA SER A 99 8.65 4.96 -10.42
C SER A 99 8.08 4.05 -9.34
N LEU A 100 8.19 4.43 -8.06
CA LEU A 100 7.76 3.67 -6.86
C LEU A 100 8.24 2.20 -6.88
N THR A 101 9.46 1.98 -7.32
CA THR A 101 10.08 0.65 -7.35
C THR A 101 10.77 0.33 -6.03
N ALA A 102 10.83 -0.96 -5.69
CA ALA A 102 11.65 -1.48 -4.59
C ALA A 102 13.12 -1.51 -5.02
N ARG A 103 13.97 -0.78 -4.29
CA ARG A 103 15.42 -0.70 -4.53
C ARG A 103 16.17 -0.76 -3.20
N VAL A 104 17.34 -1.41 -3.21
CA VAL A 104 18.30 -1.41 -2.11
C VAL A 104 19.63 -0.93 -2.68
N ASP A 105 20.26 0.04 -2.05
CA ASP A 105 21.49 0.69 -2.54
C ASP A 105 21.39 1.11 -4.02
N GLY A 106 20.24 1.66 -4.42
CA GLY A 106 19.94 2.06 -5.78
C GLY A 106 19.65 0.90 -6.77
N LYS A 107 19.88 -0.36 -6.40
CA LYS A 107 19.68 -1.53 -7.25
C LYS A 107 18.24 -2.02 -7.19
N LEU A 108 17.64 -2.20 -8.36
CA LEU A 108 16.29 -2.76 -8.48
C LEU A 108 16.25 -4.19 -7.89
N GLN A 109 15.27 -4.44 -7.04
CA GLN A 109 15.06 -5.77 -6.47
C GLN A 109 14.31 -6.67 -7.44
N SER A 110 14.61 -7.97 -7.42
CA SER A 110 13.95 -8.97 -8.27
C SER A 110 12.46 -9.12 -7.93
N ARG A 111 12.10 -9.01 -6.64
CA ARG A 111 10.72 -8.94 -6.19
C ARG A 111 10.28 -7.48 -6.14
N GLN A 112 9.28 -7.14 -6.93
CA GLN A 112 8.63 -5.84 -6.90
C GLN A 112 7.24 -5.95 -6.27
N PRO A 113 6.84 -5.02 -5.41
CA PRO A 113 5.46 -4.94 -4.90
C PRO A 113 4.50 -4.58 -6.04
N LEU A 114 3.22 -4.95 -5.87
CA LEU A 114 2.16 -4.48 -6.74
C LEU A 114 2.02 -2.95 -6.58
N LYS A 115 2.18 -2.20 -7.65
CA LYS A 115 1.94 -0.75 -7.63
C LYS A 115 0.46 -0.47 -7.87
N VAL A 116 -0.17 0.19 -6.90
CA VAL A 116 -1.61 0.50 -6.92
C VAL A 116 -1.79 2.02 -7.00
N LEU A 117 -2.42 2.46 -8.08
CA LEU A 117 -2.73 3.87 -8.31
C LEU A 117 -4.23 4.12 -8.10
N VAL A 118 -4.58 4.98 -7.15
CA VAL A 118 -5.93 5.50 -6.98
C VAL A 118 -6.11 6.72 -7.88
N ASP A 119 -6.86 6.55 -8.97
CA ASP A 119 -7.15 7.60 -9.95
C ASP A 119 -8.62 7.53 -10.37
N SER A 120 -9.50 8.14 -9.59
CA SER A 120 -10.96 8.06 -9.76
C SER A 120 -11.44 8.40 -11.18
N HIS A 121 -10.69 9.21 -11.94
CA HIS A 121 -11.09 9.74 -13.25
C HIS A 121 -10.14 9.38 -14.39
N LEU A 122 -9.16 8.48 -14.15
CA LEU A 122 -8.16 8.08 -15.13
C LEU A 122 -7.45 9.29 -15.75
N ARG A 123 -6.85 10.14 -14.91
CA ARG A 123 -6.12 11.35 -15.29
C ARG A 123 -4.64 11.10 -15.59
N VAL A 124 -4.12 9.96 -15.14
CA VAL A 124 -2.70 9.61 -15.32
C VAL A 124 -2.37 9.46 -16.80
N ASN A 125 -1.20 9.96 -17.19
CA ASN A 125 -0.66 9.72 -18.53
C ASN A 125 0.01 8.34 -18.57
N PRO A 126 -0.27 7.48 -19.57
CA PRO A 126 0.40 6.20 -19.78
C PRO A 126 1.94 6.29 -19.89
N GLU A 127 2.48 7.44 -20.26
CA GLU A 127 3.94 7.66 -20.38
C GLU A 127 4.63 8.01 -19.04
N ASN A 128 3.91 8.01 -17.91
CA ASN A 128 4.52 8.23 -16.61
C ASN A 128 5.44 7.05 -16.21
N HIS A 129 6.55 7.36 -15.54
CA HIS A 129 7.50 6.37 -15.01
C HIS A 129 6.89 5.37 -14.03
N PHE A 130 5.69 5.68 -13.54
CA PHE A 130 4.90 4.74 -12.73
C PHE A 130 4.65 3.41 -13.44
N PHE A 131 4.63 3.36 -14.79
CA PHE A 131 4.33 2.17 -15.58
C PHE A 131 5.58 1.42 -16.06
N ASP A 132 6.78 1.97 -15.92
CA ASP A 132 8.00 1.41 -16.52
C ASP A 132 8.39 0.03 -15.97
N GLU A 133 8.16 -0.20 -14.67
CA GLU A 133 8.67 -1.38 -13.96
C GLU A 133 7.61 -2.00 -13.05
N GLY A 134 7.57 -3.34 -13.01
CA GLY A 134 6.69 -4.10 -12.12
C GLY A 134 5.23 -4.13 -12.56
N GLN A 135 4.39 -4.77 -11.76
CA GLN A 135 2.96 -4.89 -12.02
C GLN A 135 2.21 -3.65 -11.52
N THR A 136 1.28 -3.14 -12.31
CA THR A 136 0.47 -1.97 -11.96
C THR A 136 -1.02 -2.29 -11.97
N LEU A 137 -1.71 -1.77 -10.97
CA LEU A 137 -3.17 -1.78 -10.85
C LEU A 137 -3.66 -0.34 -10.75
N VAL A 138 -4.39 0.13 -11.74
CA VAL A 138 -5.05 1.44 -11.69
C VAL A 138 -6.49 1.25 -11.26
N VAL A 139 -6.88 1.97 -10.21
CA VAL A 139 -8.21 1.86 -9.62
C VAL A 139 -8.97 3.16 -9.86
N CYS A 140 -10.10 3.06 -10.56
CA CYS A 140 -10.95 4.19 -10.89
C CYS A 140 -12.35 4.06 -10.27
N ALA A 141 -13.07 5.16 -10.15
CA ALA A 141 -14.46 5.13 -9.69
C ALA A 141 -15.42 4.66 -10.79
N LYS A 142 -15.17 5.12 -12.01
CA LYS A 142 -15.89 4.71 -13.20
C LYS A 142 -14.91 4.51 -14.34
N GLU A 143 -15.04 3.40 -15.04
CA GLU A 143 -14.18 3.09 -16.18
C GLU A 143 -14.53 3.98 -17.38
N ASP A 144 -13.48 4.55 -17.98
CA ASP A 144 -13.48 5.17 -19.29
C ASP A 144 -12.76 4.22 -20.24
N LEU A 145 -13.47 3.67 -21.22
CA LEU A 145 -12.93 2.58 -22.05
C LEU A 145 -11.71 3.01 -22.88
N GLU A 146 -11.70 4.22 -23.42
CA GLU A 146 -10.58 4.73 -24.23
C GLU A 146 -9.33 4.89 -23.37
N LYS A 147 -9.45 5.59 -22.24
CA LYS A 147 -8.33 5.79 -21.31
C LYS A 147 -7.83 4.47 -20.72
N SER A 148 -8.75 3.58 -20.36
CA SER A 148 -8.41 2.25 -19.82
C SER A 148 -7.65 1.43 -20.85
N GLN A 149 -8.03 1.48 -22.12
CA GLN A 149 -7.34 0.75 -23.18
C GLN A 149 -5.88 1.21 -23.32
N ARG A 150 -5.65 2.52 -23.33
CA ARG A 150 -4.29 3.09 -23.39
C ARG A 150 -3.41 2.66 -22.21
N LEU A 151 -3.98 2.59 -21.00
CA LEU A 151 -3.27 2.11 -19.82
C LEU A 151 -3.00 0.59 -19.88
N ARG A 152 -3.94 -0.20 -20.41
CA ARG A 152 -3.75 -1.65 -20.62
C ARG A 152 -2.64 -1.94 -21.62
N GLU A 153 -2.48 -1.13 -22.64
CA GLU A 153 -1.38 -1.23 -23.61
C GLU A 153 0.00 -1.03 -22.97
N LYS A 154 0.07 -0.30 -21.86
CA LYS A 154 1.27 -0.19 -20.99
C LYS A 154 1.37 -1.32 -19.94
N GLY A 155 0.51 -2.33 -20.00
CA GLY A 155 0.53 -3.48 -19.09
C GLY A 155 -0.22 -3.26 -17.78
N ALA A 156 -0.90 -2.14 -17.59
CA ALA A 156 -1.67 -1.89 -16.37
C ALA A 156 -2.98 -2.70 -16.35
N LYS A 157 -3.31 -3.23 -15.17
CA LYS A 157 -4.64 -3.77 -14.89
C LYS A 157 -5.56 -2.63 -14.43
N ILE A 158 -6.79 -2.62 -14.90
CA ILE A 158 -7.78 -1.61 -14.52
C ILE A 158 -8.85 -2.26 -13.66
N LEU A 159 -9.20 -1.59 -12.56
CA LEU A 159 -10.23 -2.00 -11.64
C LEU A 159 -11.17 -0.82 -11.37
N SER A 160 -12.47 -1.02 -11.57
CA SER A 160 -13.47 -0.01 -11.23
C SER A 160 -14.13 -0.34 -9.90
N LEU A 161 -13.99 0.58 -8.94
CA LEU A 161 -14.59 0.50 -7.60
C LEU A 161 -15.26 1.85 -7.29
N SER A 162 -16.53 1.96 -7.61
CA SER A 162 -17.30 3.19 -7.41
C SER A 162 -17.67 3.36 -5.94
N GLY A 163 -17.15 4.40 -5.33
CA GLY A 163 -17.56 4.86 -4.01
C GLY A 163 -18.45 6.11 -4.09
N GLU A 164 -18.58 6.79 -2.96
CA GLU A 164 -19.37 8.03 -2.86
C GLU A 164 -18.71 9.18 -3.62
N ASN A 165 -19.52 10.12 -4.08
CA ASN A 165 -19.10 11.36 -4.74
C ASN A 165 -18.16 11.15 -5.96
N GLY A 166 -18.31 10.03 -6.68
CA GLY A 166 -17.50 9.73 -7.87
C GLY A 166 -16.03 9.44 -7.54
N ARG A 167 -15.72 9.06 -6.31
CA ARG A 167 -14.38 8.63 -5.87
C ARG A 167 -14.29 7.11 -5.80
N VAL A 168 -13.06 6.61 -5.71
CA VAL A 168 -12.80 5.19 -5.49
C VAL A 168 -13.23 4.80 -4.07
N ASP A 169 -13.91 3.66 -3.93
CA ASP A 169 -14.16 3.02 -2.63
C ASP A 169 -12.87 2.37 -2.10
N LEU A 170 -12.26 3.02 -1.12
CA LEU A 170 -11.00 2.56 -0.52
C LEU A 170 -11.16 1.30 0.34
N GLN A 171 -12.33 1.09 0.95
CA GLN A 171 -12.60 -0.13 1.72
C GLN A 171 -12.73 -1.34 0.78
N ALA A 172 -13.46 -1.17 -0.32
CA ALA A 172 -13.56 -2.19 -1.36
C ALA A 172 -12.19 -2.49 -1.99
N LEU A 173 -11.35 -1.46 -2.19
CA LEU A 173 -9.98 -1.64 -2.67
C LEU A 173 -9.14 -2.51 -1.73
N LEU A 174 -9.15 -2.23 -0.42
CA LEU A 174 -8.40 -3.04 0.54
C LEU A 174 -8.89 -4.49 0.58
N LYS A 175 -10.21 -4.72 0.50
CA LYS A 175 -10.78 -6.08 0.39
C LYS A 175 -10.31 -6.80 -0.87
N GLU A 176 -10.25 -6.11 -2.00
CA GLU A 176 -9.75 -6.69 -3.25
C GLU A 176 -8.24 -6.99 -3.16
N LEU A 177 -7.44 -6.15 -2.50
CA LEU A 177 -6.04 -6.44 -2.26
C LEU A 177 -5.85 -7.67 -1.35
N ALA A 178 -6.68 -7.84 -0.33
CA ALA A 178 -6.67 -9.05 0.50
C ALA A 178 -6.99 -10.31 -0.32
N ARG A 179 -7.96 -10.25 -1.26
CA ARG A 179 -8.27 -11.36 -2.19
C ARG A 179 -7.11 -11.69 -3.13
N ARG A 180 -6.25 -10.71 -3.42
CA ARG A 180 -4.99 -10.89 -4.18
C ARG A 180 -3.84 -11.33 -3.30
N GLU A 181 -4.12 -11.74 -2.06
CA GLU A 181 -3.14 -12.22 -1.09
C GLU A 181 -2.09 -11.18 -0.67
N VAL A 182 -2.40 -9.89 -0.81
CA VAL A 182 -1.59 -8.81 -0.27
C VAL A 182 -1.77 -8.77 1.25
N ASN A 183 -0.68 -8.98 1.99
CA ASN A 183 -0.68 -8.91 3.45
C ASN A 183 -0.46 -7.49 3.95
N GLU A 184 0.42 -6.73 3.29
CA GLU A 184 0.82 -5.39 3.70
C GLU A 184 0.77 -4.41 2.54
N VAL A 185 0.21 -3.24 2.80
CA VAL A 185 0.17 -2.09 1.88
C VAL A 185 1.00 -0.96 2.46
N HIS A 186 2.00 -0.51 1.72
CA HIS A 186 2.75 0.70 2.01
C HIS A 186 2.16 1.87 1.23
N VAL A 187 1.63 2.88 1.93
CA VAL A 187 1.01 4.05 1.32
C VAL A 187 2.04 5.16 1.21
N GLU A 188 2.34 5.56 -0.01
CA GLU A 188 3.14 6.74 -0.34
C GLU A 188 2.29 7.71 -1.17
N ALA A 189 1.52 8.54 -0.51
CA ALA A 189 0.55 9.42 -1.15
C ALA A 189 0.55 10.82 -0.53
N GLY A 190 0.00 11.77 -1.25
CA GLY A 190 -0.24 13.11 -0.72
C GLY A 190 -1.37 13.17 0.31
N ALA A 191 -1.52 14.34 0.93
CA ALA A 191 -2.45 14.57 2.04
C ALA A 191 -3.90 14.18 1.75
N THR A 192 -4.36 14.31 0.51
CA THR A 192 -5.75 14.00 0.15
C THR A 192 -6.07 12.52 0.32
N LEU A 193 -5.25 11.62 -0.24
CA LEU A 193 -5.51 10.18 -0.15
C LEU A 193 -5.16 9.65 1.25
N THR A 194 -4.02 10.04 1.81
CA THR A 194 -3.60 9.63 3.15
C THR A 194 -4.61 10.13 4.20
N GLY A 195 -5.03 11.38 4.12
CA GLY A 195 -6.04 11.94 5.03
C GLY A 195 -7.39 11.24 4.95
N GLU A 196 -7.84 10.87 3.75
CA GLU A 196 -9.07 10.10 3.57
C GLU A 196 -8.95 8.69 4.17
N MET A 197 -7.82 8.01 3.99
CA MET A 197 -7.58 6.71 4.62
C MET A 197 -7.58 6.79 6.15
N VAL A 198 -6.96 7.83 6.71
CA VAL A 198 -6.99 8.08 8.17
C VAL A 198 -8.42 8.37 8.65
N ARG A 199 -9.16 9.23 7.94
CA ARG A 199 -10.55 9.57 8.26
C ARG A 199 -11.47 8.34 8.28
N LEU A 200 -11.22 7.39 7.39
CA LEU A 200 -11.98 6.14 7.29
C LEU A 200 -11.50 5.05 8.26
N GLY A 201 -10.48 5.30 9.08
CA GLY A 201 -9.91 4.32 10.00
C GLY A 201 -9.22 3.14 9.30
N LEU A 202 -8.64 3.38 8.12
CA LEU A 202 -8.02 2.34 7.27
C LEU A 202 -6.50 2.24 7.44
N VAL A 203 -5.91 3.03 8.33
CA VAL A 203 -4.46 3.05 8.58
C VAL A 203 -4.17 2.37 9.91
N ASP A 204 -3.33 1.35 9.90
CA ASP A 204 -2.92 0.59 11.09
C ASP A 204 -1.63 1.13 11.70
N GLU A 205 -0.75 1.68 10.85
CA GLU A 205 0.57 2.16 11.24
C GLU A 205 0.89 3.46 10.50
N LEU A 206 1.38 4.45 11.25
CA LEU A 206 1.84 5.72 10.68
C LEU A 206 3.37 5.80 10.81
N LEU A 207 4.06 5.79 9.68
CA LEU A 207 5.51 5.96 9.59
C LEU A 207 5.82 7.43 9.30
N CYS A 208 6.25 8.16 10.33
CA CYS A 208 6.53 9.59 10.26
C CYS A 208 8.04 9.86 10.18
N TYR A 209 8.47 10.53 9.12
CA TYR A 209 9.81 11.11 9.01
C TYR A 209 9.70 12.60 9.27
N ILE A 210 10.31 13.07 10.35
CA ILE A 210 10.21 14.45 10.80
C ILE A 210 11.55 15.15 10.53
N ALA A 211 11.52 16.20 9.74
CA ALA A 211 12.65 17.10 9.55
C ALA A 211 12.63 18.22 10.60
N PRO A 212 13.80 18.61 11.15
CA PRO A 212 13.89 19.70 12.10
C PRO A 212 13.52 21.05 11.48
#